data_e4cfe86fb82b3529746fda1584201c6d
#
_entry.id   e4cfe86fb82b3529746fda1584201c6d
#
_cell.length_a   1.000
_cell.length_b   1.000
_cell.length_c   1.000
_cell.angle_alpha   90.00
_cell.angle_beta   90.00
_cell.angle_gamma   90.00
#
_symmetry.space_group_name_H-M   'P 1'
#
loop_
_entity.id
_entity.type
_entity.pdbx_description
1 polymer ?
#
loop_
_entity_poly.entity_id
_entity_poly.type
_entity_poly.pdbx_seq_one_letter_code
_entity_poly.pdbx_strand_id
1 'polypeptide(L)'
;MRTKYLAVPALLLVLAGCGQQPAPPAAAGHASTQATATAGPPPVVAWTGLAAIDPCALLGPQDRSAAGVGVLGKPKEIAGARACDWTVPGTFGVTVTLSETDGLADLEVAKKTATKTKVGTHPALQVADKKAADGTCAVLLGVGDAASVQIDVSNTGFSDTPLACRRAGTVAGLVEPKLP
;
A
#
# COMPACT_ATOMS: atom_id res chain seq x y z
N MET A 1 28.05 -33.90 7.09
CA MET A 1 29.01 -33.89 8.22
C MET A 1 28.67 -32.76 9.17
N ARG A 2 28.45 -33.10 10.43
CA ARG A 2 28.42 -32.30 11.66
C ARG A 2 27.38 -31.20 11.83
N THR A 3 26.24 -31.63 12.33
CA THR A 3 25.25 -30.92 13.14
C THR A 3 25.90 -30.29 14.38
N LYS A 4 25.65 -29.01 14.65
CA LYS A 4 25.90 -28.39 15.97
C LYS A 4 24.60 -27.81 16.49
N TYR A 5 24.02 -28.51 17.45
CA TYR A 5 22.95 -28.00 18.31
C TYR A 5 23.56 -27.09 19.37
N LEU A 6 23.06 -25.87 19.51
CA LEU A 6 23.29 -25.01 20.66
C LEU A 6 21.98 -24.88 21.43
N ALA A 7 22.01 -25.47 22.64
CA ALA A 7 20.95 -25.36 23.62
C ALA A 7 21.04 -24.00 24.33
N VAL A 8 19.89 -23.33 24.50
CA VAL A 8 19.75 -22.11 25.31
C VAL A 8 18.83 -22.45 26.49
N PRO A 9 19.23 -22.16 27.73
CA PRO A 9 18.44 -22.47 28.90
C PRO A 9 17.33 -21.45 29.15
N ALA A 10 16.20 -21.95 29.65
CA ALA A 10 15.05 -21.20 30.12
C ALA A 10 15.41 -20.46 31.44
N LEU A 11 15.06 -19.19 31.52
CA LEU A 11 15.08 -18.42 32.77
C LEU A 11 13.63 -18.01 33.12
N LEU A 12 13.09 -18.72 34.11
CA LEU A 12 11.82 -18.40 34.78
C LEU A 12 12.07 -17.28 35.78
N LEU A 13 11.36 -16.17 35.67
CA LEU A 13 11.24 -15.15 36.72
C LEU A 13 9.77 -14.93 37.03
N VAL A 14 9.38 -15.49 38.19
CA VAL A 14 8.10 -15.24 38.88
C VAL A 14 8.29 -14.01 39.75
N LEU A 15 7.48 -12.99 39.58
CA LEU A 15 7.34 -11.90 40.59
C LEU A 15 5.84 -11.64 40.81
N ALA A 16 5.33 -12.23 41.88
CA ALA A 16 4.08 -11.86 42.52
C ALA A 16 4.30 -10.63 43.38
N GLY A 17 3.54 -9.59 43.17
CA GLY A 17 3.52 -8.39 43.97
C GLY A 17 2.09 -7.89 44.14
N CYS A 18 1.36 -8.39 45.18
CA CYS A 18 0.14 -7.78 45.69
C CYS A 18 0.52 -6.56 46.55
N GLY A 19 0.20 -5.38 46.08
CA GLY A 19 0.23 -4.15 46.87
C GLY A 19 -1.19 -3.68 47.16
N GLN A 20 -1.68 -3.91 48.39
CA GLN A 20 -2.90 -3.30 48.90
C GLN A 20 -2.59 -1.84 49.27
N GLN A 21 -3.30 -0.92 48.66
CA GLN A 21 -3.29 0.50 48.98
C GLN A 21 -4.44 0.80 49.97
N PRO A 22 -4.18 1.44 51.10
CA PRO A 22 -5.22 1.86 52.03
C PRO A 22 -6.03 3.04 51.48
N ALA A 23 -7.32 3.04 51.70
CA ALA A 23 -8.25 4.08 51.32
C ALA A 23 -8.01 5.38 52.13
N PRO A 24 -8.06 6.57 51.52
CA PRO A 24 -8.09 7.83 52.22
C PRO A 24 -9.53 8.15 52.69
N PRO A 25 -9.66 8.95 53.79
CA PRO A 25 -10.96 9.28 54.41
C PRO A 25 -11.79 10.22 53.53
N ALA A 26 -13.10 10.05 53.65
CA ALA A 26 -14.11 10.87 53.01
C ALA A 26 -14.03 12.33 53.44
N ALA A 27 -13.81 13.26 52.51
CA ALA A 27 -14.00 14.69 52.71
C ALA A 27 -15.24 15.14 51.92
N ALA A 28 -16.03 15.93 52.65
CA ALA A 28 -17.35 16.41 52.27
C ALA A 28 -17.44 17.24 51.01
N GLY A 29 -18.60 17.13 50.40
CA GLY A 29 -19.10 17.71 49.18
C GLY A 29 -18.67 19.13 48.80
N HIS A 30 -18.32 19.22 47.49
CA HIS A 30 -18.60 20.42 46.70
C HIS A 30 -19.32 19.93 45.44
N ALA A 31 -20.60 20.33 45.34
CA ALA A 31 -21.38 20.16 44.13
C ALA A 31 -20.78 21.05 43.04
N SER A 32 -19.85 20.49 42.25
CA SER A 32 -19.44 21.09 41.00
C SER A 32 -20.47 20.69 39.92
N THR A 33 -21.26 21.68 39.53
CA THR A 33 -22.14 21.57 38.33
C THR A 33 -21.21 21.37 37.10
N GLN A 34 -20.97 20.12 36.75
CA GLN A 34 -20.32 19.81 35.47
C GLN A 34 -21.30 20.17 34.34
N ALA A 35 -21.00 21.30 33.70
CA ALA A 35 -21.59 21.62 32.42
C ALA A 35 -21.16 20.48 31.43
N THR A 36 -22.12 19.63 31.06
CA THR A 36 -21.93 18.63 30.05
C THR A 36 -21.75 19.39 28.72
N ALA A 37 -20.49 19.63 28.33
CA ALA A 37 -20.18 20.10 27.01
C ALA A 37 -20.57 18.98 26.05
N THR A 38 -21.67 19.12 25.35
CA THR A 38 -22.04 18.28 24.21
C THR A 38 -20.95 18.45 23.18
N ALA A 39 -20.02 17.51 23.10
CA ALA A 39 -19.04 17.46 22.03
C ALA A 39 -19.82 17.29 20.73
N GLY A 40 -19.79 18.31 19.89
CA GLY A 40 -20.33 18.23 18.53
C GLY A 40 -19.65 17.06 17.78
N PRO A 41 -20.27 16.53 16.74
CA PRO A 41 -19.64 15.49 15.94
C PRO A 41 -18.27 16.00 15.45
N PRO A 42 -17.24 15.12 15.44
CA PRO A 42 -15.92 15.51 14.96
C PRO A 42 -16.02 16.05 13.54
N PRO A 43 -15.20 17.04 13.15
CA PRO A 43 -15.22 17.58 11.80
C PRO A 43 -14.98 16.45 10.81
N VAL A 44 -15.87 16.32 9.84
CA VAL A 44 -15.69 15.37 8.73
C VAL A 44 -14.57 15.94 7.85
N VAL A 45 -13.39 15.35 7.92
CA VAL A 45 -12.29 15.68 7.03
C VAL A 45 -12.65 15.13 5.65
N ALA A 46 -12.97 16.02 4.71
CA ALA A 46 -13.14 15.62 3.32
C ALA A 46 -11.76 15.30 2.73
N TRP A 47 -11.51 14.02 2.47
CA TRP A 47 -10.32 13.58 1.75
C TRP A 47 -10.37 14.08 0.30
N THR A 48 -9.27 14.60 -0.22
CA THR A 48 -9.13 15.09 -1.60
C THR A 48 -7.94 14.44 -2.28
N GLY A 49 -7.87 14.49 -3.61
CA GLY A 49 -6.79 13.89 -4.36
C GLY A 49 -6.72 12.36 -4.18
N LEU A 50 -5.52 11.80 -4.16
CA LEU A 50 -5.32 10.35 -4.00
C LEU A 50 -5.85 9.83 -2.66
N ALA A 51 -5.87 10.65 -1.61
CA ALA A 51 -6.38 10.27 -0.29
C ALA A 51 -7.86 9.84 -0.32
N ALA A 52 -8.66 10.39 -1.25
CA ALA A 52 -10.07 10.03 -1.41
C ALA A 52 -10.29 8.73 -2.19
N ILE A 53 -9.28 8.18 -2.82
CA ILE A 53 -9.37 7.01 -3.70
C ILE A 53 -9.11 5.72 -2.91
N ASP A 54 -10.02 4.75 -3.04
CA ASP A 54 -9.75 3.38 -2.62
C ASP A 54 -8.94 2.67 -3.72
N PRO A 55 -7.69 2.19 -3.44
CA PRO A 55 -6.89 1.49 -4.42
C PRO A 55 -7.61 0.29 -5.07
N CYS A 56 -8.45 -0.42 -4.32
CA CYS A 56 -9.18 -1.57 -4.84
C CYS A 56 -10.36 -1.18 -5.76
N ALA A 57 -10.87 0.04 -5.64
CA ALA A 57 -11.90 0.56 -6.51
C ALA A 57 -11.37 1.02 -7.88
N LEU A 58 -10.04 1.18 -8.03
CA LEU A 58 -9.41 1.60 -9.28
C LEU A 58 -9.59 0.58 -10.42
N LEU A 59 -9.75 -0.70 -10.12
CA LEU A 59 -10.13 -1.71 -11.10
C LEU A 59 -11.53 -2.23 -10.81
N GLY A 60 -12.54 -1.61 -11.42
CA GLY A 60 -13.92 -2.08 -11.40
C GLY A 60 -14.09 -3.45 -12.10
N PRO A 61 -15.27 -4.05 -12.07
CA PRO A 61 -15.50 -5.38 -12.66
C PRO A 61 -15.10 -5.48 -14.15
N GLN A 62 -15.41 -4.45 -14.94
CA GLN A 62 -15.07 -4.39 -16.36
C GLN A 62 -13.57 -4.24 -16.57
N ASP A 63 -12.92 -3.37 -15.76
CA ASP A 63 -11.46 -3.16 -15.84
C ASP A 63 -10.69 -4.41 -15.45
N ARG A 64 -11.15 -5.12 -14.40
CA ARG A 64 -10.57 -6.40 -14.02
C ARG A 64 -10.65 -7.43 -15.15
N SER A 65 -11.78 -7.48 -15.83
CA SER A 65 -11.93 -8.34 -17.00
C SER A 65 -10.97 -7.95 -18.14
N ALA A 66 -10.86 -6.65 -18.44
CA ALA A 66 -9.96 -6.14 -19.48
C ALA A 66 -8.48 -6.35 -19.12
N ALA A 67 -8.13 -6.22 -17.84
CA ALA A 67 -6.78 -6.47 -17.35
C ALA A 67 -6.44 -7.97 -17.20
N GLY A 68 -7.41 -8.86 -17.36
CA GLY A 68 -7.25 -10.30 -17.14
C GLY A 68 -7.09 -10.69 -15.65
N VAL A 69 -7.51 -9.82 -14.72
CA VAL A 69 -7.48 -10.05 -13.26
C VAL A 69 -8.89 -10.30 -12.73
N GLY A 70 -9.60 -11.28 -13.24
CA GLY A 70 -11.00 -11.58 -12.93
C GLY A 70 -11.33 -11.85 -11.45
N VAL A 71 -10.37 -11.68 -10.54
CA VAL A 71 -10.49 -11.85 -9.10
C VAL A 71 -10.74 -10.52 -8.39
N LEU A 72 -11.25 -10.57 -7.15
CA LEU A 72 -11.39 -9.39 -6.32
C LEU A 72 -10.01 -8.95 -5.80
N GLY A 73 -9.80 -7.64 -5.73
CA GLY A 73 -8.63 -7.06 -5.12
C GLY A 73 -8.62 -7.26 -3.60
N LYS A 74 -7.42 -7.38 -3.06
CA LYS A 74 -7.19 -7.45 -1.60
C LYS A 74 -6.48 -6.18 -1.15
N PRO A 75 -7.07 -5.40 -0.23
CA PRO A 75 -6.39 -4.26 0.36
C PRO A 75 -5.06 -4.66 0.98
N LYS A 76 -4.07 -3.80 0.81
CA LYS A 76 -2.69 -4.01 1.27
C LYS A 76 -2.09 -2.68 1.71
N GLU A 77 -1.02 -2.76 2.48
CA GLU A 77 -0.15 -1.62 2.77
C GLU A 77 1.28 -1.99 2.35
N ILE A 78 1.96 -1.09 1.67
CA ILE A 78 3.33 -1.27 1.19
C ILE A 78 4.13 -0.03 1.60
N ALA A 79 5.10 -0.20 2.50
CA ALA A 79 5.93 0.88 3.03
C ALA A 79 5.12 2.10 3.54
N GLY A 80 3.96 1.84 4.16
CA GLY A 80 3.05 2.88 4.66
C GLY A 80 2.07 3.43 3.62
N ALA A 81 2.22 3.08 2.34
CA ALA A 81 1.31 3.51 1.27
C ALA A 81 0.15 2.51 1.09
N ARG A 82 -1.05 3.03 0.82
CA ARG A 82 -2.24 2.22 0.56
C ARG A 82 -2.13 1.53 -0.80
N ALA A 83 -2.47 0.25 -0.83
CA ALA A 83 -2.37 -0.54 -2.04
C ALA A 83 -3.53 -1.53 -2.19
N CYS A 84 -3.68 -2.07 -3.39
CA CYS A 84 -4.53 -3.22 -3.65
C CYS A 84 -3.81 -4.24 -4.53
N ASP A 85 -3.99 -5.51 -4.21
CA ASP A 85 -3.34 -6.63 -4.87
C ASP A 85 -4.36 -7.55 -5.54
N TRP A 86 -4.09 -7.93 -6.78
CA TRP A 86 -4.85 -8.92 -7.55
C TRP A 86 -3.91 -10.03 -7.99
N THR A 87 -4.12 -11.23 -7.50
CA THR A 87 -3.33 -12.40 -7.86
C THR A 87 -4.14 -13.35 -8.73
N VAL A 88 -3.71 -13.58 -9.95
CA VAL A 88 -4.26 -14.61 -10.84
C VAL A 88 -3.39 -15.88 -10.67
N PRO A 89 -3.90 -16.91 -9.98
CA PRO A 89 -3.10 -18.09 -9.65
C PRO A 89 -2.46 -18.71 -10.89
N GLY A 90 -1.17 -19.04 -10.79
CA GLY A 90 -0.41 -19.67 -11.86
C GLY A 90 -0.11 -18.78 -13.07
N THR A 91 -0.46 -17.49 -13.06
CA THR A 91 -0.33 -16.60 -14.21
C THR A 91 0.47 -15.35 -13.90
N PHE A 92 -0.06 -14.44 -13.07
CA PHE A 92 0.61 -13.20 -12.68
C PHE A 92 -0.08 -12.53 -11.50
N GLY A 93 0.61 -11.57 -10.90
CA GLY A 93 0.06 -10.64 -9.92
C GLY A 93 0.13 -9.19 -10.41
N VAL A 94 -0.82 -8.38 -9.94
CA VAL A 94 -0.85 -6.92 -10.12
C VAL A 94 -1.01 -6.28 -8.77
N THR A 95 -0.21 -5.26 -8.47
CA THR A 95 -0.40 -4.41 -7.31
C THR A 95 -0.51 -2.96 -7.77
N VAL A 96 -1.50 -2.24 -7.25
CA VAL A 96 -1.62 -0.78 -7.42
C VAL A 96 -1.40 -0.13 -6.08
N THR A 97 -0.40 0.73 -5.99
CA THR A 97 0.00 1.46 -4.77
C THR A 97 -0.20 2.96 -4.99
N LEU A 98 -0.79 3.65 -4.01
CA LEU A 98 -1.01 5.09 -4.02
C LEU A 98 -0.03 5.75 -3.05
N SER A 99 0.93 6.53 -3.55
CA SER A 99 1.78 7.40 -2.73
C SER A 99 1.20 8.82 -2.75
N GLU A 100 0.87 9.34 -1.57
CA GLU A 100 0.28 10.67 -1.37
C GLU A 100 1.35 11.73 -1.09
N THR A 101 2.60 11.31 -0.92
CA THR A 101 3.72 12.14 -0.48
C THR A 101 4.94 12.08 -1.40
N ASP A 102 4.97 11.14 -2.35
CA ASP A 102 6.11 10.94 -3.24
C ASP A 102 5.68 11.08 -4.70
N GLY A 103 6.10 12.15 -5.34
CA GLY A 103 5.96 12.33 -6.78
C GLY A 103 6.98 11.50 -7.57
N LEU A 104 6.89 11.52 -8.91
CA LEU A 104 7.83 10.75 -9.75
C LEU A 104 9.30 11.14 -9.54
N ALA A 105 9.58 12.39 -9.13
CA ALA A 105 10.93 12.89 -8.91
C ALA A 105 11.54 12.34 -7.61
N ASP A 106 10.70 11.99 -6.64
CA ASP A 106 11.11 11.52 -5.30
C ASP A 106 11.38 10.01 -5.29
N LEU A 107 10.91 9.31 -6.31
CA LEU A 107 11.07 7.85 -6.39
C LEU A 107 12.49 7.46 -6.77
N GLU A 108 13.12 6.64 -5.94
CA GLU A 108 14.46 6.09 -6.18
C GLU A 108 14.41 4.98 -7.24
N VAL A 109 14.38 5.36 -8.51
CA VAL A 109 14.37 4.42 -9.63
C VAL A 109 15.73 4.39 -10.31
N ALA A 110 16.31 3.20 -10.48
CA ALA A 110 17.58 3.05 -11.19
C ALA A 110 17.44 3.51 -12.65
N LYS A 111 18.19 4.54 -13.05
CA LYS A 111 18.09 5.16 -14.39
C LYS A 111 18.22 4.17 -15.55
N LYS A 112 18.98 3.10 -15.37
CA LYS A 112 19.19 2.05 -16.40
C LYS A 112 17.95 1.17 -16.64
N THR A 113 17.01 1.12 -15.69
CA THR A 113 15.79 0.31 -15.76
C THR A 113 14.56 1.15 -16.06
N ALA A 114 14.65 2.48 -15.92
CA ALA A 114 13.56 3.41 -16.13
C ALA A 114 13.53 3.98 -17.55
N THR A 115 12.36 4.00 -18.15
CA THR A 115 12.08 4.66 -19.44
C THR A 115 10.97 5.67 -19.24
N LYS A 116 11.22 6.94 -19.57
CA LYS A 116 10.21 8.00 -19.53
C LYS A 116 9.12 7.72 -20.57
N THR A 117 7.88 7.87 -20.18
CA THR A 117 6.70 7.68 -21.04
C THR A 117 5.54 8.57 -20.58
N LYS A 118 4.37 8.40 -21.15
CA LYS A 118 3.11 8.99 -20.70
C LYS A 118 2.03 7.91 -20.72
N VAL A 119 1.05 8.05 -19.83
CA VAL A 119 -0.19 7.28 -19.87
C VAL A 119 -1.32 8.31 -19.81
N GLY A 120 -2.14 8.38 -20.86
CA GLY A 120 -3.10 9.46 -20.98
C GLY A 120 -2.43 10.82 -20.89
N THR A 121 -2.88 11.65 -19.96
CA THR A 121 -2.32 12.98 -19.69
C THR A 121 -1.18 12.98 -18.67
N HIS A 122 -1.00 11.92 -17.91
CA HIS A 122 -0.04 11.83 -16.81
C HIS A 122 1.38 11.50 -17.29
N PRO A 123 2.42 12.21 -16.78
CA PRO A 123 3.80 11.79 -16.96
C PRO A 123 4.01 10.44 -16.27
N ALA A 124 4.81 9.57 -16.90
CA ALA A 124 5.03 8.24 -16.35
C ALA A 124 6.46 7.74 -16.53
N LEU A 125 6.84 6.75 -15.74
CA LEU A 125 8.03 5.95 -15.91
C LEU A 125 7.64 4.48 -16.09
N GLN A 126 8.16 3.82 -17.11
CA GLN A 126 8.13 2.37 -17.19
C GLN A 126 9.45 1.84 -16.63
N VAL A 127 9.37 0.94 -15.66
CA VAL A 127 10.54 0.38 -14.97
C VAL A 127 10.59 -1.12 -15.18
N ALA A 128 11.69 -1.60 -15.77
CA ALA A 128 11.91 -3.01 -16.02
C ALA A 128 13.41 -3.31 -16.16
N ASP A 129 13.91 -4.37 -15.53
CA ASP A 129 15.25 -4.86 -15.81
C ASP A 129 15.23 -5.84 -16.99
N LYS A 130 15.46 -5.30 -18.17
CA LYS A 130 15.46 -6.09 -19.42
C LYS A 130 16.59 -7.12 -19.48
N LYS A 131 17.67 -6.94 -18.68
CA LYS A 131 18.79 -7.88 -18.63
C LYS A 131 18.50 -9.04 -17.67
N ALA A 132 17.88 -8.76 -16.54
CA ALA A 132 17.45 -9.79 -15.61
C ALA A 132 16.33 -10.65 -16.22
N ALA A 133 15.49 -10.07 -17.09
CA ALA A 133 14.36 -10.74 -17.75
C ALA A 133 13.47 -11.50 -16.76
N ASP A 134 13.32 -10.94 -15.56
CA ASP A 134 12.74 -11.57 -14.36
C ASP A 134 11.20 -11.60 -14.34
N GLY A 135 10.56 -11.26 -15.46
CA GLY A 135 9.10 -11.25 -15.57
C GLY A 135 8.41 -10.17 -14.74
N THR A 136 9.14 -9.15 -14.30
CA THR A 136 8.57 -8.01 -13.58
C THR A 136 8.57 -6.74 -14.43
N CYS A 137 7.60 -5.86 -14.20
CA CYS A 137 7.56 -4.52 -14.77
C CYS A 137 6.67 -3.62 -13.92
N ALA A 138 7.08 -2.37 -13.71
CA ALA A 138 6.25 -1.35 -13.09
C ALA A 138 5.96 -0.21 -14.06
N VAL A 139 4.80 0.42 -13.89
CA VAL A 139 4.46 1.72 -14.46
C VAL A 139 4.15 2.67 -13.31
N LEU A 140 4.89 3.77 -13.24
CA LEU A 140 4.76 4.81 -12.24
C LEU A 140 4.11 6.03 -12.89
N LEU A 141 2.96 6.46 -12.39
CA LEU A 141 2.20 7.63 -12.88
C LEU A 141 2.41 8.79 -11.92
N GLY A 142 2.79 9.95 -12.41
CA GLY A 142 2.84 11.17 -11.60
C GLY A 142 1.46 11.79 -11.47
N VAL A 143 1.05 12.11 -10.26
CA VAL A 143 -0.20 12.82 -9.94
C VAL A 143 0.16 14.14 -9.29
N GLY A 144 0.34 15.16 -10.11
CA GLY A 144 0.98 16.40 -9.68
C GLY A 144 2.45 16.21 -9.31
N ASP A 145 2.98 17.11 -8.48
CA ASP A 145 4.41 17.12 -8.14
C ASP A 145 4.78 16.21 -6.96
N ALA A 146 3.83 15.95 -6.06
CA ALA A 146 4.09 15.32 -4.76
C ALA A 146 3.34 13.99 -4.55
N ALA A 147 2.71 13.44 -5.57
CA ALA A 147 1.99 12.17 -5.46
C ALA A 147 2.20 11.30 -6.68
N SER A 148 2.04 10.00 -6.51
CA SER A 148 2.20 9.04 -7.60
C SER A 148 1.35 7.79 -7.40
N VAL A 149 1.09 7.10 -8.51
CA VAL A 149 0.46 5.78 -8.53
C VAL A 149 1.43 4.80 -9.16
N GLN A 150 1.74 3.74 -8.46
CA GLN A 150 2.62 2.67 -8.93
C GLN A 150 1.79 1.43 -9.28
N ILE A 151 1.97 0.91 -10.47
CA ILE A 151 1.38 -0.33 -10.95
C ILE A 151 2.51 -1.34 -11.15
N ASP A 152 2.59 -2.35 -10.29
CA ASP A 152 3.55 -3.43 -10.37
C ASP A 152 2.90 -4.68 -10.95
N VAL A 153 3.59 -5.32 -11.89
CA VAL A 153 3.18 -6.61 -12.44
C VAL A 153 4.34 -7.59 -12.30
N SER A 154 4.02 -8.80 -11.83
CA SER A 154 4.94 -9.92 -11.73
C SER A 154 4.33 -11.17 -12.35
N ASN A 155 4.96 -11.72 -13.36
CA ASN A 155 4.55 -12.98 -13.97
C ASN A 155 4.94 -14.17 -13.09
N THR A 156 4.11 -15.19 -13.04
CA THR A 156 4.48 -16.47 -12.43
C THR A 156 5.66 -17.09 -13.19
N GLY A 157 6.62 -17.64 -12.45
CA GLY A 157 7.83 -18.21 -13.03
C GLY A 157 8.92 -17.19 -13.33
N PHE A 158 8.72 -15.92 -12.95
CA PHE A 158 9.74 -14.85 -13.06
C PHE A 158 10.40 -14.79 -14.44
N SER A 159 9.60 -14.72 -15.48
CA SER A 159 10.04 -14.68 -16.89
C SER A 159 9.09 -13.83 -17.73
N ASP A 160 9.52 -13.52 -18.98
CA ASP A 160 8.76 -12.71 -19.94
C ASP A 160 8.45 -11.28 -19.44
N THR A 161 9.52 -10.52 -19.11
CA THR A 161 9.42 -9.10 -18.76
C THR A 161 8.65 -8.27 -19.80
N PRO A 162 8.77 -8.50 -21.13
CA PRO A 162 7.93 -7.82 -22.12
C PRO A 162 6.42 -8.04 -21.89
N LEU A 163 5.99 -9.24 -21.50
CA LEU A 163 4.59 -9.52 -21.19
C LEU A 163 4.17 -8.79 -19.89
N ALA A 164 5.01 -8.80 -18.87
CA ALA A 164 4.76 -8.05 -17.63
C ALA A 164 4.56 -6.56 -17.93
N CYS A 165 5.40 -5.97 -18.79
CA CYS A 165 5.27 -4.56 -19.17
C CYS A 165 4.01 -4.27 -19.98
N ARG A 166 3.57 -5.15 -20.88
CA ARG A 166 2.28 -5.00 -21.58
C ARG A 166 1.12 -5.01 -20.58
N ARG A 167 1.13 -5.93 -19.62
CA ARG A 167 0.11 -6.02 -18.56
C ARG A 167 0.09 -4.76 -17.69
N ALA A 168 1.26 -4.30 -17.26
CA ALA A 168 1.39 -3.07 -16.46
C ALA A 168 0.86 -1.85 -17.23
N GLY A 169 1.19 -1.72 -18.50
CA GLY A 169 0.68 -0.67 -19.38
C GLY A 169 -0.84 -0.72 -19.56
N THR A 170 -1.42 -1.92 -19.73
CA THR A 170 -2.88 -2.10 -19.81
C THR A 170 -3.55 -1.65 -18.52
N VAL A 171 -3.06 -2.08 -17.36
CA VAL A 171 -3.61 -1.67 -16.06
C VAL A 171 -3.46 -0.18 -15.85
N ALA A 172 -2.31 0.40 -16.17
CA ALA A 172 -2.06 1.84 -16.06
C ALA A 172 -3.08 2.65 -16.90
N GLY A 173 -3.37 2.22 -18.12
CA GLY A 173 -4.38 2.87 -18.97
C GLY A 173 -5.81 2.76 -18.45
N LEU A 174 -6.14 1.73 -17.66
CA LEU A 174 -7.45 1.56 -17.01
C LEU A 174 -7.57 2.37 -15.72
N VAL A 175 -6.46 2.60 -15.04
CA VAL A 175 -6.37 3.36 -13.78
C VAL A 175 -6.33 4.86 -14.04
N GLU A 176 -5.55 5.30 -15.02
CA GLU A 176 -5.25 6.72 -15.29
C GLU A 176 -6.50 7.61 -15.39
N PRO A 177 -7.59 7.25 -16.11
CA PRO A 177 -8.76 8.12 -16.23
C PRO A 177 -9.52 8.38 -14.91
N LYS A 178 -9.14 7.72 -13.83
CA LYS A 178 -9.75 7.82 -12.49
C LYS A 178 -8.89 8.63 -11.52
N LEU A 179 -7.73 9.06 -11.98
CA LEU A 179 -6.81 9.89 -11.19
C LEU A 179 -7.18 11.37 -11.34
N PRO A 180 -6.93 12.20 -10.30
CA PRO A 180 -7.21 13.62 -10.34
C PRO A 180 -6.27 14.38 -11.28
#